data_9b5adad7bc5125b09bc2eb7d797b6263
#
_entry.id   9b5adad7bc5125b09bc2eb7d797b6263
#
_cell.length_a   1.000
_cell.length_b   1.000
_cell.length_c   1.000
_cell.angle_alpha   90.00
_cell.angle_beta   90.00
_cell.angle_gamma   90.00
#
_symmetry.space_group_name_H-M   'P 1'
#
loop_
_entity.id
_entity.type
_entity.pdbx_description
1 polymer ?
#
loop_
_entity_poly.entity_id
_entity_poly.type
_entity_poly.pdbx_seq_one_letter_code
_entity_poly.pdbx_strand_id
1 'polypeptide(L)' 'MNIDQILRRGDKMAAETAAVIRRGEELVAKLESGDVKPEDPQVKEIMFQLKERVRINADFNTELRQLAEEHEKITTEH' A
#
# COMPACT_ATOMS: atom_id res chain seq x y z
N MET A 1 6.08 -20.88 1.37
CA MET A 1 4.90 -20.03 1.15
C MET A 1 4.39 -20.28 -0.26
N ASN A 2 3.08 -20.47 -0.42
CA ASN A 2 2.47 -20.76 -1.71
C ASN A 2 2.33 -19.46 -2.54
N ILE A 3 2.64 -19.54 -3.83
CA ILE A 3 2.53 -18.40 -4.75
C ILE A 3 1.10 -17.84 -4.76
N ASP A 4 0.08 -18.70 -4.72
CA ASP A 4 -1.31 -18.26 -4.68
C ASP A 4 -1.62 -17.39 -3.46
N GLN A 5 -1.06 -17.73 -2.31
CA GLN A 5 -1.23 -16.94 -1.09
C GLN A 5 -0.58 -15.56 -1.22
N ILE A 6 0.60 -15.51 -1.85
CA ILE A 6 1.32 -14.25 -2.09
C ILE A 6 0.50 -13.35 -3.02
N LEU A 7 -0.03 -13.92 -4.11
CA LEU A 7 -0.86 -13.20 -5.06
C LEU A 7 -2.13 -12.65 -4.41
N ARG A 8 -2.78 -13.44 -3.56
CA ARG A 8 -3.98 -13.01 -2.82
C ARG A 8 -3.67 -11.88 -1.85
N ARG A 9 -2.55 -11.95 -1.14
CA ARG A 9 -2.09 -10.89 -0.26
C ARG A 9 -1.84 -9.61 -1.04
N GLY A 10 -1.18 -9.73 -2.21
CA GLY A 10 -0.91 -8.60 -3.08
C GLY A 10 -2.18 -7.93 -3.59
N ASP A 11 -3.16 -8.73 -4.04
CA ASP A 11 -4.45 -8.24 -4.51
C ASP A 11 -5.21 -7.51 -3.39
N LYS A 12 -5.23 -8.09 -2.20
CA LYS A 12 -5.87 -7.48 -1.04
C LYS A 12 -5.21 -6.15 -0.68
N MET A 13 -3.88 -6.13 -0.65
CA MET A 13 -3.11 -4.92 -0.37
C MET A 13 -3.39 -3.83 -1.40
N ALA A 14 -3.41 -4.19 -2.68
CA ALA A 14 -3.69 -3.24 -3.76
C ALA A 14 -5.09 -2.65 -3.62
N ALA A 15 -6.09 -3.46 -3.29
CA ALA A 15 -7.46 -3.01 -3.10
C ALA A 15 -7.57 -2.06 -1.90
N GLU A 16 -6.94 -2.40 -0.77
CA GLU A 16 -6.92 -1.55 0.43
C GLU A 16 -6.21 -0.23 0.17
N THR A 17 -5.08 -0.28 -0.53
CA THR A 17 -4.33 0.92 -0.89
C THR A 17 -5.13 1.83 -1.83
N ALA A 18 -5.78 1.26 -2.83
CA ALA A 18 -6.63 2.01 -3.76
C ALA A 18 -7.78 2.72 -3.02
N ALA A 19 -8.38 2.06 -2.03
CA ALA A 19 -9.44 2.65 -1.21
C ALA A 19 -8.95 3.86 -0.42
N VAL A 20 -7.75 3.78 0.16
CA VAL A 20 -7.14 4.90 0.91
C VAL A 20 -6.80 6.05 -0.03
N ILE A 21 -6.24 5.76 -1.20
CA ILE A 21 -5.92 6.79 -2.21
C ILE A 21 -7.19 7.52 -2.64
N ARG A 22 -8.29 6.79 -2.88
CA ARG A 22 -9.56 7.39 -3.27
C ARG A 22 -10.09 8.33 -2.20
N ARG A 23 -10.02 7.95 -0.92
CA ARG A 23 -10.41 8.82 0.19
C ARG A 23 -9.53 10.06 0.24
N GLY A 24 -8.24 9.90 -0.02
CA GLY A 24 -7.30 11.02 -0.09
C GLY A 24 -7.65 12.01 -1.19
N GLU A 25 -7.99 11.50 -2.38
CA GLU A 25 -8.40 12.33 -3.51
C GLU A 25 -9.68 13.10 -3.20
N GLU A 26 -10.66 12.44 -2.59
CA GLU A 26 -11.92 13.08 -2.17
C GLU A 26 -11.65 14.18 -1.14
N LEU A 27 -10.75 13.92 -0.19
CA LEU A 27 -10.39 14.91 0.82
C LEU A 27 -9.69 16.11 0.20
N VAL A 28 -8.79 15.90 -0.76
CA VAL A 28 -8.12 16.99 -1.47
C VAL A 28 -9.13 17.87 -2.18
N ALA A 29 -10.11 17.27 -2.86
CA ALA A 29 -11.18 18.01 -3.51
C ALA A 29 -11.97 18.86 -2.51
N LYS A 30 -12.27 18.33 -1.33
CA LYS A 30 -12.96 19.07 -0.27
C LYS A 30 -12.12 20.20 0.30
N LEU A 31 -10.81 20.00 0.43
CA LEU A 31 -9.88 21.05 0.86
C LEU A 31 -9.84 22.19 -0.16
N GLU A 32 -9.77 21.86 -1.45
CA GLU A 32 -9.74 22.85 -2.53
C GLU A 32 -11.04 23.63 -2.62
N SER A 33 -12.18 23.00 -2.37
CA SER A 33 -13.48 23.66 -2.37
C SER A 33 -13.76 24.45 -1.10
N GLY A 34 -12.97 24.26 -0.06
CA GLY A 34 -13.17 24.90 1.24
C GLY A 34 -14.16 24.20 2.16
N ASP A 35 -14.67 23.03 1.77
CA ASP A 35 -15.63 22.26 2.60
C ASP A 35 -14.94 21.65 3.84
N VAL A 36 -13.63 21.39 3.75
CA VAL A 36 -12.83 20.87 4.85
C VAL A 36 -11.64 21.79 5.05
N LYS A 37 -11.29 22.08 6.29
CA LYS A 37 -10.14 22.92 6.65
C LYS A 37 -8.91 22.05 6.84
N PRO A 38 -7.68 22.58 6.59
CA PRO A 38 -6.43 21.82 6.77
C PRO A 38 -6.24 21.30 8.20
N GLU A 39 -6.84 21.94 9.20
CA GLU A 39 -6.73 21.52 10.61
C GLU A 39 -7.70 20.40 10.99
N ASP A 40 -8.59 19.99 10.08
CA ASP A 40 -9.58 18.96 10.36
C ASP A 40 -8.88 17.63 10.71
N PRO A 41 -9.34 16.93 11.75
CA PRO A 41 -8.76 15.62 12.12
C PRO A 41 -8.77 14.59 10.99
N GLN A 42 -9.71 14.67 10.06
CA GLN A 42 -9.76 13.77 8.89
C GLN A 42 -8.49 13.86 8.04
N VAL A 43 -7.90 15.06 7.94
CA VAL A 43 -6.66 15.28 7.17
C VAL A 43 -5.52 14.47 7.78
N LYS A 44 -5.36 14.56 9.09
CA LYS A 44 -4.31 13.81 9.82
C LYS A 44 -4.52 12.31 9.70
N GLU A 45 -5.76 11.86 9.81
CA GLU A 45 -6.10 10.44 9.72
C GLU A 45 -5.76 9.87 8.33
N ILE A 46 -6.14 10.56 7.26
CA ILE A 46 -5.85 10.13 5.89
C ILE A 46 -4.35 10.14 5.64
N MET A 47 -3.62 11.16 6.11
CA MET A 47 -2.16 11.20 5.98
C MET A 47 -1.50 10.02 6.70
N PHE A 48 -1.98 9.69 7.89
CA PHE A 48 -1.49 8.54 8.64
C PHE A 48 -1.74 7.24 7.87
N GLN A 49 -2.94 7.06 7.33
CA GLN A 49 -3.30 5.87 6.55
C GLN A 49 -2.44 5.74 5.29
N LEU A 50 -2.17 6.85 4.60
CA LEU A 50 -1.30 6.85 3.42
C LEU A 50 0.12 6.44 3.77
N LYS A 51 0.67 6.95 4.87
CA LYS A 51 2.01 6.56 5.35
C LYS A 51 2.07 5.08 5.69
N GLU A 52 1.03 4.56 6.36
CA GLU A 52 0.94 3.14 6.69
C GLU A 52 0.90 2.28 5.43
N ARG A 53 0.14 2.70 4.41
CA ARG A 53 0.08 1.97 3.14
C ARG A 53 1.43 1.94 2.42
N VAL A 54 2.17 3.04 2.43
CA VAL A 54 3.51 3.10 1.84
C VAL A 54 4.43 2.10 2.55
N ARG A 55 4.40 2.08 3.88
CA ARG A 55 5.22 1.15 4.67
C ARG A 55 4.86 -0.31 4.39
N ILE A 56 3.56 -0.63 4.39
CA ILE A 56 3.07 -2.00 4.14
C ILE A 56 3.48 -2.46 2.73
N ASN A 57 3.33 -1.60 1.73
CA ASN A 57 3.73 -1.91 0.37
C ASN A 57 5.24 -2.12 0.25
N ALA A 58 6.05 -1.32 0.93
CA ALA A 58 7.50 -1.46 0.94
C ALA A 58 7.92 -2.79 1.58
N ASP A 59 7.30 -3.18 2.69
CA ASP A 59 7.57 -4.45 3.36
C ASP A 59 7.21 -5.64 2.47
N PHE A 60 6.05 -5.56 1.81
CA PHE A 60 5.61 -6.60 0.89
C PHE A 60 6.57 -6.74 -0.30
N ASN A 61 7.01 -5.63 -0.87
CA ASN A 61 7.98 -5.63 -1.97
C ASN A 61 9.32 -6.24 -1.54
N THR A 62 9.74 -6.00 -0.29
CA THR A 62 10.96 -6.61 0.27
C THR A 62 10.79 -8.12 0.37
N GLU A 63 9.66 -8.62 0.86
CA GLU A 63 9.37 -10.05 0.91
C GLU A 63 9.41 -10.69 -0.48
N LEU A 64 8.77 -10.05 -1.46
CA LEU A 64 8.77 -10.54 -2.84
C LEU A 64 10.18 -10.62 -3.42
N ARG A 65 11.00 -9.61 -3.15
CA ARG A 65 12.38 -9.57 -3.62
C ARG A 65 13.19 -10.71 -3.01
N GLN A 66 13.04 -10.95 -1.71
CA GLN A 66 13.72 -12.04 -1.03
C GLN A 66 13.32 -13.40 -1.60
N LEU A 67 12.04 -13.60 -1.88
CA LEU A 67 11.56 -14.84 -2.48
C LEU A 67 12.11 -15.03 -3.89
N ALA A 68 12.19 -13.98 -4.68
CA ALA A 68 12.76 -14.03 -6.02
C ALA A 68 14.24 -14.39 -5.97
N GLU A 69 15.01 -13.82 -5.03
CA GLU A 69 16.43 -14.12 -4.84
C GLU A 69 16.63 -15.57 -4.43
N GLU A 70 15.81 -16.08 -3.51
CA GLU A 70 15.87 -17.48 -3.10
C GLU A 70 15.58 -18.42 -4.26
N HIS A 71 14.59 -18.08 -5.09
CA HIS A 71 14.23 -18.86 -6.25
C HIS A 71 15.35 -18.89 -7.29
N GLU A 72 16.00 -17.75 -7.53
CA GLU A 72 17.16 -17.66 -8.43
C GLU A 72 18.33 -18.51 -7.93
N LYS A 73 18.59 -18.49 -6.62
CA LYS A 73 19.65 -19.32 -6.03
C LYS A 73 19.41 -20.79 -6.29
N ILE A 74 18.18 -21.26 -6.09
CA ILE A 74 17.82 -22.66 -6.33
C ILE A 74 18.02 -23.02 -7.82
N THR A 75 17.67 -22.11 -8.71
CA THR A 75 17.80 -22.31 -10.16
C THR A 75 19.27 -22.30 -10.61
N THR A 76 20.11 -21.46 -10.01
CA THR A 76 21.53 -21.34 -10.40
C THR A 76 22.41 -22.43 -9.81
N GLU A 77 21.99 -23.12 -8.77
CA GLU A 77 22.73 -24.25 -8.18
C GLU A 77 22.61 -25.53 -8.99
N HIS A 78 21.80 -25.54 -10.01
CA HIS A 78 21.69 -26.62 -10.98
C HIS A 78 22.51 -26.31 -12.21
#